data_e9cb9db82085da8464be7e07c6bd310d
#
_entry.id   e9cb9db82085da8464be7e07c6bd310d
#
_cell.length_a   1.000
_cell.length_b   1.000
_cell.length_c   1.000
_cell.angle_alpha   90.00
_cell.angle_beta   90.00
_cell.angle_gamma   90.00
#
_symmetry.space_group_name_H-M   'P 1'
#
loop_
_entity.id
_entity.type
_entity.pdbx_description
1 polymer ?
#
loop_
_entity_poly.entity_id
_entity_poly.type
_entity_poly.pdbx_seq_one_letter_code
_entity_poly.pdbx_strand_id
1 'polypeptide(L)'
;PVQGEYLDYNDVHKKFNVICDWLAALYVNTLNVIHYMHDKYCYEKIQMALHDENIIRTCACGISGLSVVADSLSAIKYARVKPIRDERGIAVDFEIEGDFPKYGNNDPRVDQIAVDVVKLFMSKLERCRTYRGSRPTLSILTITSNVVYGKKTGSTPDGRKRGEPFAPGANPMHGRDSHGCVASMMSVAHLPYDYSEDGISYTFSIVPGALGRDEPQKEANLTGLLDGYFNEGGHHINVTVLNREVL
;
A
#
# COMPACT_ATOMS: atom_id res chain seq x y z
N PRO A 1 -3.31 -24.68 -4.68
CA PRO A 1 -2.16 -24.27 -3.85
C PRO A 1 -0.90 -24.16 -4.71
N VAL A 2 0.04 -23.30 -4.30
CA VAL A 2 1.39 -23.29 -4.86
C VAL A 2 2.09 -24.56 -4.44
N GLN A 3 2.65 -25.33 -5.39
CA GLN A 3 3.34 -26.58 -5.16
C GLN A 3 4.85 -26.31 -4.98
N GLY A 4 5.58 -27.29 -4.44
CA GLY A 4 7.03 -27.25 -4.30
C GLY A 4 7.51 -26.97 -2.87
N GLU A 5 8.80 -27.23 -2.64
CA GLU A 5 9.49 -26.98 -1.37
C GLU A 5 9.70 -25.46 -1.16
N TYR A 6 10.06 -24.75 -2.21
CA TYR A 6 10.23 -23.31 -2.23
C TYR A 6 9.18 -22.66 -3.13
N LEU A 7 8.84 -21.40 -2.84
CA LEU A 7 7.94 -20.62 -3.69
C LEU A 7 8.65 -20.23 -4.99
N ASP A 8 8.01 -20.48 -6.12
CA ASP A 8 8.43 -19.98 -7.43
C ASP A 8 7.76 -18.64 -7.71
N TYR A 9 8.55 -17.63 -8.10
CA TYR A 9 8.06 -16.28 -8.33
C TYR A 9 7.00 -16.22 -9.44
N ASN A 10 7.22 -16.92 -10.56
CA ASN A 10 6.31 -16.85 -11.70
C ASN A 10 4.96 -17.53 -11.37
N ASP A 11 5.00 -18.67 -10.66
CA ASP A 11 3.78 -19.37 -10.22
C ASP A 11 2.98 -18.53 -9.22
N VAL A 12 3.66 -17.95 -8.23
CA VAL A 12 3.00 -17.07 -7.23
C VAL A 12 2.43 -15.83 -7.92
N HIS A 13 3.21 -15.15 -8.76
CA HIS A 13 2.76 -13.94 -9.46
C HIS A 13 1.56 -14.22 -10.39
N LYS A 14 1.58 -15.35 -11.10
CA LYS A 14 0.45 -15.77 -11.93
C LYS A 14 -0.83 -15.98 -11.10
N LYS A 15 -0.72 -16.66 -9.96
CA LYS A 15 -1.85 -16.91 -9.06
C LYS A 15 -2.33 -15.63 -8.39
N PHE A 16 -1.41 -14.76 -7.98
CA PHE A 16 -1.73 -13.44 -7.44
C PHE A 16 -2.54 -12.62 -8.44
N ASN A 17 -2.13 -12.60 -9.71
CA ASN A 17 -2.86 -11.90 -10.77
C ASN A 17 -4.30 -12.42 -10.93
N VAL A 18 -4.51 -13.74 -10.91
CA VAL A 18 -5.86 -14.35 -10.98
C VAL A 18 -6.72 -13.98 -9.76
N ILE A 19 -6.12 -13.98 -8.56
CA ILE A 19 -6.84 -13.57 -7.34
C ILE A 19 -7.19 -12.08 -7.38
N CYS A 20 -6.33 -11.23 -7.94
CA CYS A 20 -6.63 -9.81 -8.14
C CYS A 20 -7.83 -9.59 -9.08
N ASP A 21 -7.99 -10.39 -10.14
CA ASP A 21 -9.19 -10.33 -11.00
C ASP A 21 -10.47 -10.62 -10.21
N TRP A 22 -10.46 -11.70 -9.44
CA TRP A 22 -11.60 -12.08 -8.59
C TRP A 22 -11.87 -11.01 -7.52
N LEU A 23 -10.82 -10.51 -6.85
CA LEU A 23 -10.95 -9.52 -5.78
C LEU A 23 -11.49 -8.19 -6.30
N ALA A 24 -11.01 -7.71 -7.45
CA ALA A 24 -11.51 -6.48 -8.07
C ALA A 24 -13.00 -6.59 -8.42
N ALA A 25 -13.41 -7.71 -9.00
CA ALA A 25 -14.82 -7.97 -9.31
C ALA A 25 -15.70 -8.00 -8.05
N LEU A 26 -15.26 -8.70 -7.00
CA LEU A 26 -15.96 -8.76 -5.71
C LEU A 26 -16.08 -7.38 -5.07
N TYR A 27 -14.97 -6.62 -5.05
CA TYR A 27 -14.89 -5.29 -4.46
C TYR A 27 -15.83 -4.31 -5.16
N VAL A 28 -15.74 -4.20 -6.49
CA VAL A 28 -16.61 -3.31 -7.26
C VAL A 28 -18.08 -3.71 -7.14
N ASN A 29 -18.41 -5.01 -7.19
CA ASN A 29 -19.78 -5.46 -7.00
C ASN A 29 -20.32 -5.09 -5.61
N THR A 30 -19.51 -5.20 -4.57
CA THR A 30 -19.89 -4.79 -3.22
C THR A 30 -20.17 -3.29 -3.16
N LEU A 31 -19.27 -2.46 -3.73
CA LEU A 31 -19.47 -1.02 -3.82
C LEU A 31 -20.70 -0.65 -4.65
N ASN A 32 -20.97 -1.35 -5.75
CA ASN A 32 -22.17 -1.15 -6.55
C ASN A 32 -23.45 -1.35 -5.74
N VAL A 33 -23.50 -2.38 -4.89
CA VAL A 33 -24.65 -2.61 -3.99
C VAL A 33 -24.78 -1.49 -2.97
N ILE A 34 -23.66 -1.06 -2.37
CA ILE A 34 -23.64 0.05 -1.40
C ILE A 34 -24.14 1.35 -2.06
N HIS A 35 -23.62 1.71 -3.22
CA HIS A 35 -24.02 2.89 -3.96
C HIS A 35 -25.49 2.85 -4.38
N TYR A 36 -25.96 1.70 -4.87
CA TYR A 36 -27.38 1.51 -5.18
C TYR A 36 -28.28 1.70 -3.95
N MET A 37 -27.87 1.17 -2.79
CA MET A 37 -28.63 1.31 -1.55
C MET A 37 -28.67 2.75 -1.05
N HIS A 38 -27.57 3.51 -1.17
CA HIS A 38 -27.57 4.93 -0.87
C HIS A 38 -28.49 5.69 -1.81
N ASP A 39 -28.41 5.44 -3.11
CA ASP A 39 -29.20 6.12 -4.13
C ASP A 39 -30.71 5.80 -4.02
N LYS A 40 -31.06 4.61 -3.59
CA LYS A 40 -32.44 4.22 -3.28
C LYS A 40 -33.12 5.18 -2.28
N TYR A 41 -32.34 5.75 -1.36
CA TYR A 41 -32.80 6.74 -0.40
C TYR A 41 -32.50 8.20 -0.85
N CYS A 42 -32.32 8.42 -2.14
CA CYS A 42 -32.07 9.73 -2.75
C CYS A 42 -30.77 10.42 -2.27
N TYR A 43 -29.81 9.67 -1.75
CA TYR A 43 -28.56 10.22 -1.23
C TYR A 43 -27.80 11.03 -2.31
N GLU A 44 -27.58 10.43 -3.48
CA GLU A 44 -26.91 11.09 -4.58
C GLU A 44 -27.69 12.35 -5.02
N LYS A 45 -29.02 12.26 -5.16
CA LYS A 45 -29.85 13.39 -5.55
C LYS A 45 -29.77 14.58 -4.57
N ILE A 46 -29.68 14.28 -3.26
CA ILE A 46 -29.52 15.32 -2.24
C ILE A 46 -28.15 15.97 -2.36
N GLN A 47 -27.08 15.17 -2.52
CA GLN A 47 -25.72 15.67 -2.69
C GLN A 47 -25.60 16.53 -3.96
N MET A 48 -26.24 16.10 -5.04
CA MET A 48 -26.19 16.75 -6.35
C MET A 48 -26.98 18.05 -6.44
N ALA A 49 -27.84 18.34 -5.49
CA ALA A 49 -28.55 19.64 -5.43
C ALA A 49 -27.60 20.83 -5.30
N LEU A 50 -26.34 20.58 -4.95
CA LEU A 50 -25.27 21.59 -4.78
C LEU A 50 -24.22 21.56 -5.90
N HIS A 51 -24.42 20.71 -6.93
CA HIS A 51 -23.44 20.51 -8.01
C HIS A 51 -23.94 21.12 -9.32
N ASP A 52 -23.00 21.46 -10.20
CA ASP A 52 -23.22 21.92 -11.56
C ASP A 52 -23.78 20.83 -12.49
N GLU A 53 -24.10 21.20 -13.73
CA GLU A 53 -24.71 20.30 -14.72
C GLU A 53 -23.86 19.09 -15.09
N ASN A 54 -22.52 19.23 -15.06
CA ASN A 54 -21.58 18.19 -15.46
C ASN A 54 -21.04 17.44 -14.24
N ILE A 55 -21.71 16.38 -13.88
CA ILE A 55 -21.33 15.58 -12.72
C ILE A 55 -20.41 14.44 -13.13
N ILE A 56 -19.18 14.46 -12.64
CA ILE A 56 -18.23 13.36 -12.76
C ILE A 56 -18.41 12.43 -11.55
N ARG A 57 -18.86 11.20 -11.83
CA ARG A 57 -18.99 10.17 -10.80
C ARG A 57 -17.71 9.36 -10.69
N THR A 58 -17.18 9.25 -9.50
CA THR A 58 -16.05 8.37 -9.19
C THR A 58 -16.52 7.22 -8.29
N CYS A 59 -15.79 6.11 -8.33
CA CYS A 59 -15.96 4.97 -7.44
C CYS A 59 -14.64 4.75 -6.72
N ALA A 60 -14.52 5.34 -5.53
CA ALA A 60 -13.30 5.33 -4.73
C ALA A 60 -13.03 3.93 -4.18
N CYS A 61 -11.94 3.32 -4.63
CA CYS A 61 -11.40 2.08 -4.13
C CYS A 61 -10.15 2.36 -3.28
N GLY A 62 -9.81 1.45 -2.37
CA GLY A 62 -8.61 1.59 -1.56
C GLY A 62 -7.89 0.26 -1.38
N ILE A 63 -6.57 0.31 -1.25
CA ILE A 63 -5.74 -0.85 -0.91
C ILE A 63 -4.96 -0.60 0.37
N SER A 64 -4.65 -1.70 1.08
CA SER A 64 -3.84 -1.72 2.29
C SER A 64 -2.81 -2.85 2.20
N GLY A 65 -1.65 -2.63 2.82
CA GLY A 65 -0.59 -3.64 2.86
C GLY A 65 0.29 -3.68 1.62
N LEU A 66 0.39 -2.57 0.85
CA LEU A 66 1.23 -2.49 -0.34
C LEU A 66 2.68 -2.92 -0.06
N SER A 67 3.30 -2.40 1.00
CA SER A 67 4.67 -2.75 1.38
C SER A 67 4.85 -4.24 1.70
N VAL A 68 3.86 -4.87 2.33
CA VAL A 68 3.88 -6.31 2.62
C VAL A 68 3.85 -7.14 1.35
N VAL A 69 3.04 -6.74 0.37
CA VAL A 69 2.98 -7.42 -0.93
C VAL A 69 4.27 -7.22 -1.72
N ALA A 70 4.77 -5.99 -1.78
CA ALA A 70 6.03 -5.67 -2.47
C ALA A 70 7.21 -6.46 -1.89
N ASP A 71 7.36 -6.46 -0.56
CA ASP A 71 8.40 -7.19 0.14
C ASP A 71 8.25 -8.71 -0.01
N SER A 72 7.00 -9.23 0.03
CA SER A 72 6.74 -10.66 -0.17
C SER A 72 7.13 -11.13 -1.57
N LEU A 73 6.77 -10.36 -2.60
CA LEU A 73 7.16 -10.67 -3.97
C LEU A 73 8.67 -10.50 -4.17
N SER A 74 9.29 -9.50 -3.54
CA SER A 74 10.73 -9.31 -3.52
C SER A 74 11.44 -10.49 -2.86
N ALA A 75 10.99 -10.94 -1.70
CA ALA A 75 11.55 -12.10 -1.01
C ALA A 75 11.50 -13.36 -1.88
N ILE A 76 10.36 -13.64 -2.51
CA ILE A 76 10.20 -14.79 -3.39
C ILE A 76 11.09 -14.68 -4.64
N LYS A 77 11.34 -13.47 -5.13
CA LYS A 77 12.14 -13.22 -6.34
C LYS A 77 13.65 -13.28 -6.11
N TYR A 78 14.12 -12.78 -4.96
CA TYR A 78 15.54 -12.54 -4.72
C TYR A 78 16.14 -13.40 -3.60
N ALA A 79 15.31 -14.05 -2.78
CA ALA A 79 15.74 -15.01 -1.76
C ALA A 79 15.08 -16.37 -2.03
N ARG A 80 15.25 -17.31 -1.10
CA ARG A 80 14.58 -18.61 -1.13
C ARG A 80 13.54 -18.64 -0.02
N VAL A 81 12.28 -18.71 -0.37
CA VAL A 81 11.18 -18.72 0.59
C VAL A 81 10.54 -20.11 0.63
N LYS A 82 10.64 -20.76 1.79
CA LYS A 82 10.05 -22.07 2.05
C LYS A 82 8.77 -21.91 2.86
N PRO A 83 7.60 -22.31 2.32
CA PRO A 83 6.36 -22.28 3.07
C PRO A 83 6.29 -23.43 4.08
N ILE A 84 6.00 -23.12 5.33
CA ILE A 84 5.64 -24.09 6.36
C ILE A 84 4.14 -24.34 6.23
N ARG A 85 3.76 -25.60 5.97
CA ARG A 85 2.37 -25.99 5.70
C ARG A 85 1.77 -26.78 6.84
N ASP A 86 0.46 -26.57 7.06
CA ASP A 86 -0.32 -27.41 7.96
C ASP A 86 -0.73 -28.76 7.28
N GLU A 87 -1.44 -29.58 8.00
CA GLU A 87 -1.92 -30.91 7.54
C GLU A 87 -2.81 -30.81 6.28
N ARG A 88 -3.40 -29.66 6.01
CA ARG A 88 -4.24 -29.38 4.82
C ARG A 88 -3.42 -28.88 3.63
N GLY A 89 -2.10 -28.72 3.79
CA GLY A 89 -1.21 -28.15 2.79
C GLY A 89 -1.28 -26.64 2.68
N ILE A 90 -1.91 -25.94 3.64
CA ILE A 90 -2.00 -24.47 3.67
C ILE A 90 -0.74 -23.91 4.34
N ALA A 91 -0.11 -22.91 3.71
CA ALA A 91 1.02 -22.22 4.31
C ALA A 91 0.57 -21.44 5.56
N VAL A 92 1.16 -21.73 6.69
CA VAL A 92 0.87 -21.08 7.99
C VAL A 92 2.02 -20.17 8.43
N ASP A 93 3.24 -20.40 7.92
CA ASP A 93 4.42 -19.56 8.14
C ASP A 93 5.42 -19.72 6.98
N PHE A 94 6.53 -18.98 7.03
CA PHE A 94 7.56 -18.98 6.00
C PHE A 94 8.96 -18.92 6.63
N GLU A 95 9.88 -19.72 6.08
CA GLU A 95 11.32 -19.62 6.31
C GLU A 95 11.94 -18.92 5.11
N ILE A 96 12.85 -17.96 5.37
CA ILE A 96 13.50 -17.16 4.32
C ILE A 96 15.00 -17.40 4.44
N GLU A 97 15.60 -17.90 3.36
CA GLU A 97 17.03 -18.10 3.23
C GLU A 97 17.61 -17.05 2.28
N GLY A 98 18.57 -16.27 2.77
CA GLY A 98 19.19 -15.16 2.04
C GLY A 98 18.54 -13.81 2.34
N ASP A 99 19.04 -12.77 1.70
CA ASP A 99 18.53 -11.41 1.82
C ASP A 99 17.82 -10.98 0.53
N PHE A 100 16.94 -9.98 0.66
CA PHE A 100 16.16 -9.45 -0.46
C PHE A 100 15.97 -7.94 -0.31
N PRO A 101 15.79 -7.21 -1.43
CA PRO A 101 15.45 -5.79 -1.40
C PRO A 101 14.14 -5.54 -0.64
N LYS A 102 14.18 -4.59 0.32
CA LYS A 102 13.02 -4.22 1.14
C LYS A 102 12.54 -2.83 0.75
N TYR A 103 11.24 -2.69 0.59
CA TYR A 103 10.59 -1.43 0.27
C TYR A 103 10.86 -0.36 1.34
N GLY A 104 11.04 0.88 0.90
CA GLY A 104 11.41 2.00 1.76
C GLY A 104 12.92 2.28 1.83
N ASN A 105 13.71 1.73 0.91
CA ASN A 105 15.16 1.92 0.86
C ASN A 105 15.66 2.54 -0.45
N ASN A 106 14.74 3.10 -1.27
CA ASN A 106 15.02 3.62 -2.59
C ASN A 106 15.75 2.59 -3.48
N ASP A 107 15.30 1.33 -3.40
CA ASP A 107 15.85 0.25 -4.21
C ASP A 107 14.89 -0.04 -5.38
N PRO A 108 15.30 0.27 -6.64
CA PRO A 108 14.42 0.15 -7.79
C PRO A 108 13.92 -1.29 -8.03
N ARG A 109 14.59 -2.30 -7.48
CA ARG A 109 14.18 -3.71 -7.63
C ARG A 109 12.87 -4.01 -6.92
N VAL A 110 12.64 -3.44 -5.74
CA VAL A 110 11.40 -3.63 -4.97
C VAL A 110 10.43 -2.49 -5.17
N ASP A 111 10.90 -1.26 -5.35
CA ASP A 111 10.05 -0.10 -5.61
C ASP A 111 9.26 -0.30 -6.92
N GLN A 112 9.89 -0.87 -7.96
CA GLN A 112 9.18 -1.25 -9.19
C GLN A 112 8.11 -2.31 -8.96
N ILE A 113 8.34 -3.27 -8.05
CA ILE A 113 7.31 -4.27 -7.69
C ILE A 113 6.09 -3.57 -7.06
N ALA A 114 6.30 -2.59 -6.16
CA ALA A 114 5.21 -1.82 -5.57
C ALA A 114 4.42 -1.05 -6.63
N VAL A 115 5.11 -0.37 -7.55
CA VAL A 115 4.50 0.32 -8.71
C VAL A 115 3.66 -0.65 -9.55
N ASP A 116 4.22 -1.81 -9.88
CA ASP A 116 3.55 -2.81 -10.72
C ASP A 116 2.29 -3.38 -10.04
N VAL A 117 2.31 -3.58 -8.73
CA VAL A 117 1.15 -4.03 -7.94
C VAL A 117 0.02 -3.00 -7.99
N VAL A 118 0.32 -1.71 -7.82
CA VAL A 118 -0.67 -0.63 -7.90
C VAL A 118 -1.30 -0.57 -9.29
N LYS A 119 -0.47 -0.54 -10.34
CA LYS A 119 -0.92 -0.51 -11.74
C LYS A 119 -1.75 -1.74 -12.10
N LEU A 120 -1.29 -2.91 -11.66
CA LEU A 120 -2.00 -4.18 -11.88
C LEU A 120 -3.41 -4.09 -11.29
N PHE A 121 -3.55 -3.72 -10.01
CA PHE A 121 -4.85 -3.73 -9.36
C PHE A 121 -5.79 -2.67 -9.94
N MET A 122 -5.29 -1.46 -10.23
CA MET A 122 -6.08 -0.42 -10.89
C MET A 122 -6.59 -0.90 -12.26
N SER A 123 -5.74 -1.54 -13.08
CA SER A 123 -6.17 -2.10 -14.37
C SER A 123 -7.26 -3.17 -14.28
N LYS A 124 -7.36 -3.86 -13.12
CA LYS A 124 -8.46 -4.82 -12.87
C LYS A 124 -9.75 -4.11 -12.48
N LEU A 125 -9.68 -3.05 -11.68
CA LEU A 125 -10.83 -2.24 -11.31
C LEU A 125 -11.47 -1.58 -12.54
N GLU A 126 -10.68 -1.03 -13.46
CA GLU A 126 -11.14 -0.38 -14.69
C GLU A 126 -11.94 -1.31 -15.62
N ARG A 127 -11.70 -2.62 -15.55
CA ARG A 127 -12.45 -3.62 -16.31
C ARG A 127 -13.82 -3.94 -15.72
N CYS A 128 -14.07 -3.55 -14.47
CA CYS A 128 -15.30 -3.85 -13.77
C CYS A 128 -16.38 -2.84 -14.13
N ARG A 129 -17.60 -3.33 -14.28
CA ARG A 129 -18.76 -2.46 -14.52
C ARG A 129 -19.20 -1.82 -13.20
N THR A 130 -19.18 -0.51 -13.14
CA THR A 130 -19.53 0.30 -11.97
C THR A 130 -20.97 0.78 -12.00
N TYR A 131 -21.55 1.06 -10.84
CA TYR A 131 -22.88 1.64 -10.72
C TYR A 131 -22.92 3.04 -11.38
N ARG A 132 -23.92 3.27 -12.23
CA ARG A 132 -24.10 4.50 -13.03
C ARG A 132 -22.89 4.89 -13.89
N GLY A 133 -22.04 3.95 -14.25
CA GLY A 133 -20.86 4.22 -15.07
C GLY A 133 -19.83 5.12 -14.40
N SER A 134 -19.74 5.10 -13.07
CA SER A 134 -18.72 5.84 -12.33
C SER A 134 -17.32 5.35 -12.67
N ARG A 135 -16.36 6.28 -12.71
CA ARG A 135 -14.94 5.95 -12.97
C ARG A 135 -14.28 5.41 -11.69
N PRO A 136 -13.67 4.22 -11.72
CA PRO A 136 -12.89 3.75 -10.60
C PRO A 136 -11.70 4.68 -10.33
N THR A 137 -11.45 4.95 -9.06
CA THR A 137 -10.27 5.64 -8.55
C THR A 137 -9.65 4.80 -7.44
N LEU A 138 -8.39 5.03 -7.12
CA LEU A 138 -7.65 4.24 -6.13
C LEU A 138 -6.97 5.13 -5.12
N SER A 139 -6.94 4.66 -3.87
CA SER A 139 -6.19 5.27 -2.77
C SER A 139 -5.29 4.27 -2.05
N ILE A 140 -4.22 4.78 -1.43
CA ILE A 140 -3.35 4.06 -0.52
C ILE A 140 -3.27 4.88 0.78
N LEU A 141 -4.41 4.95 1.51
CA LEU A 141 -4.63 5.90 2.60
C LEU A 141 -4.95 5.23 3.96
N THR A 142 -4.85 3.90 4.07
CA THR A 142 -5.21 3.21 5.32
C THR A 142 -4.25 3.58 6.45
N ILE A 143 -4.75 4.30 7.46
CA ILE A 143 -3.95 4.77 8.60
C ILE A 143 -4.23 3.96 9.87
N THR A 144 -5.48 3.53 10.09
CA THR A 144 -5.88 2.79 11.30
C THR A 144 -6.38 1.38 11.00
N SER A 145 -7.08 1.18 9.89
CA SER A 145 -7.62 -0.11 9.46
C SER A 145 -6.53 -1.15 9.15
N ASN A 146 -5.31 -0.71 8.87
CA ASN A 146 -4.14 -1.56 8.68
C ASN A 146 -3.88 -2.51 9.86
N VAL A 147 -4.17 -2.09 11.09
CA VAL A 147 -4.08 -2.93 12.31
C VAL A 147 -5.12 -4.04 12.28
N VAL A 148 -6.36 -3.71 11.94
CA VAL A 148 -7.47 -4.68 11.88
C VAL A 148 -7.26 -5.69 10.76
N TYR A 149 -6.77 -5.24 9.60
CA TYR A 149 -6.46 -6.12 8.48
C TYR A 149 -5.28 -7.06 8.80
N GLY A 150 -4.22 -6.53 9.42
CA GLY A 150 -3.09 -7.34 9.87
C GLY A 150 -3.50 -8.45 10.84
N LYS A 151 -4.35 -8.14 11.83
CA LYS A 151 -4.89 -9.12 12.79
C LYS A 151 -5.61 -10.30 12.11
N LYS A 152 -6.23 -10.07 10.97
CA LYS A 152 -6.99 -11.09 10.22
C LYS A 152 -6.16 -11.81 9.17
N THR A 153 -4.90 -11.39 8.95
CA THR A 153 -4.03 -11.94 7.91
C THR A 153 -3.00 -12.91 8.50
N GLY A 154 -2.79 -14.04 7.84
CA GLY A 154 -1.76 -15.02 8.17
C GLY A 154 -0.35 -14.46 8.02
N SER A 155 0.68 -15.27 8.31
CA SER A 155 2.08 -14.95 8.02
C SER A 155 2.28 -14.73 6.52
N THR A 156 3.23 -13.88 6.15
CA THR A 156 3.50 -13.51 4.76
C THR A 156 4.95 -13.80 4.36
N PRO A 157 5.24 -14.03 3.07
CA PRO A 157 6.56 -14.46 2.59
C PRO A 157 7.71 -13.48 2.88
N ASP A 158 7.41 -12.24 3.23
CA ASP A 158 8.36 -11.20 3.65
C ASP A 158 8.83 -11.34 5.11
N GLY A 159 8.29 -12.30 5.85
CA GLY A 159 8.61 -12.56 7.25
C GLY A 159 7.65 -11.94 8.27
N ARG A 160 6.63 -11.17 7.84
CA ARG A 160 5.58 -10.67 8.72
C ARG A 160 4.80 -11.85 9.30
N LYS A 161 4.61 -11.88 10.60
CA LYS A 161 3.91 -12.97 11.29
C LYS A 161 2.39 -12.76 11.32
N ARG A 162 1.68 -13.86 11.47
CA ARG A 162 0.22 -13.85 11.62
C ARG A 162 -0.21 -12.88 12.72
N GLY A 163 -1.13 -11.99 12.37
CA GLY A 163 -1.72 -11.04 13.32
C GLY A 163 -0.94 -9.75 13.51
N GLU A 164 0.29 -9.63 13.00
CA GLU A 164 1.02 -8.37 13.00
C GLU A 164 0.33 -7.34 12.11
N PRO A 165 0.27 -6.05 12.51
CA PRO A 165 -0.32 -4.99 11.70
C PRO A 165 0.40 -4.83 10.36
N PHE A 166 -0.33 -4.33 9.36
CA PHE A 166 0.30 -3.77 8.16
C PHE A 166 0.85 -2.39 8.46
N ALA A 167 1.79 -1.92 7.65
CA ALA A 167 2.19 -0.51 7.68
C ALA A 167 1.02 0.40 7.27
N PRO A 168 0.93 1.63 7.81
CA PRO A 168 -0.10 2.57 7.41
C PRO A 168 0.17 3.13 6.01
N GLY A 169 -0.89 3.31 5.22
CA GLY A 169 -0.78 3.89 3.88
C GLY A 169 0.26 3.21 3.02
N ALA A 170 1.16 4.00 2.46
CA ALA A 170 2.27 3.55 1.62
C ALA A 170 3.60 3.39 2.38
N ASN A 171 3.56 3.42 3.71
CA ASN A 171 4.77 3.24 4.52
C ASN A 171 5.44 1.89 4.28
N PRO A 172 6.77 1.83 4.37
CA PRO A 172 7.47 0.55 4.58
C PRO A 172 7.04 -0.08 5.90
N MET A 173 7.17 -1.39 6.01
CA MET A 173 6.99 -2.09 7.27
C MET A 173 8.03 -1.62 8.30
N HIS A 174 7.60 -1.51 9.55
CA HIS A 174 8.45 -1.03 10.64
C HIS A 174 9.81 -1.74 10.68
N GLY A 175 10.87 -0.94 10.75
CA GLY A 175 12.26 -1.41 10.83
C GLY A 175 12.85 -1.95 9.53
N ARG A 176 12.17 -1.81 8.38
CA ARG A 176 12.69 -2.24 7.07
C ARG A 176 13.35 -1.15 6.26
N ASP A 177 13.04 0.10 6.55
CA ASP A 177 13.60 1.31 5.95
C ASP A 177 14.96 1.69 6.56
N SER A 178 15.94 0.80 6.38
CA SER A 178 17.27 0.90 7.02
C SER A 178 18.22 1.93 6.38
N HIS A 179 17.90 2.45 5.19
CA HIS A 179 18.73 3.43 4.46
C HIS A 179 18.39 4.89 4.81
N GLY A 180 17.57 5.10 5.84
CA GLY A 180 17.24 6.43 6.36
C GLY A 180 16.02 7.06 5.70
N CYS A 181 15.61 8.21 6.26
CA CYS A 181 14.34 8.86 5.94
C CYS A 181 14.22 9.29 4.47
N VAL A 182 15.30 9.82 3.87
CA VAL A 182 15.27 10.24 2.46
C VAL A 182 15.01 9.07 1.54
N ALA A 183 15.66 7.92 1.77
CA ALA A 183 15.41 6.72 0.97
C ALA A 183 13.96 6.23 1.11
N SER A 184 13.40 6.27 2.32
CA SER A 184 12.00 5.92 2.56
C SER A 184 11.03 6.87 1.83
N MET A 185 11.28 8.17 1.88
CA MET A 185 10.53 9.18 1.15
C MET A 185 10.56 8.95 -0.37
N MET A 186 11.75 8.64 -0.92
CA MET A 186 11.91 8.39 -2.35
C MET A 186 11.16 7.15 -2.82
N SER A 187 11.18 6.04 -2.06
CA SER A 187 10.38 4.86 -2.40
C SER A 187 8.89 5.17 -2.49
N VAL A 188 8.37 6.05 -1.62
CA VAL A 188 6.96 6.47 -1.65
C VAL A 188 6.70 7.47 -2.78
N ALA A 189 7.62 8.43 -3.03
CA ALA A 189 7.49 9.40 -4.10
C ALA A 189 7.47 8.76 -5.50
N HIS A 190 8.12 7.62 -5.67
CA HIS A 190 8.15 6.86 -6.93
C HIS A 190 6.87 6.07 -7.24
N LEU A 191 5.91 6.00 -6.30
CA LEU A 191 4.64 5.30 -6.55
C LEU A 191 3.85 5.98 -7.67
N PRO A 192 2.99 5.23 -8.40
CA PRO A 192 2.31 5.76 -9.56
C PRO A 192 1.06 6.56 -9.17
N TYR A 193 1.23 7.84 -8.86
CA TYR A 193 0.16 8.74 -8.42
C TYR A 193 -0.96 8.87 -9.45
N ASP A 194 -0.64 8.81 -10.75
CA ASP A 194 -1.64 8.81 -11.83
C ASP A 194 -2.60 7.61 -11.78
N TYR A 195 -2.21 6.55 -11.08
CA TYR A 195 -3.04 5.36 -10.84
C TYR A 195 -3.70 5.35 -9.46
N SER A 196 -3.38 6.32 -8.62
CA SER A 196 -3.91 6.44 -7.25
C SER A 196 -4.40 7.86 -7.00
N GLU A 197 -5.35 8.31 -7.83
CA GLU A 197 -5.86 9.69 -7.85
C GLU A 197 -6.52 10.12 -6.54
N ASP A 198 -7.03 9.18 -5.73
CA ASP A 198 -7.60 9.49 -4.40
C ASP A 198 -6.52 9.72 -3.33
N GLY A 199 -5.24 9.56 -3.69
CA GLY A 199 -4.10 9.91 -2.86
C GLY A 199 -3.34 8.71 -2.28
N ILE A 200 -2.07 8.99 -1.98
CA ILE A 200 -1.13 8.07 -1.35
C ILE A 200 -0.61 8.73 -0.09
N SER A 201 -0.88 8.14 1.08
CA SER A 201 -0.45 8.70 2.35
C SER A 201 0.87 8.08 2.80
N TYR A 202 1.74 8.96 3.29
CA TYR A 202 2.98 8.59 3.96
C TYR A 202 3.01 9.21 5.35
N THR A 203 3.27 8.41 6.37
CA THR A 203 3.43 8.88 7.75
C THR A 203 4.91 8.85 8.10
N PHE A 204 5.44 9.99 8.49
CA PHE A 204 6.85 10.17 8.80
C PHE A 204 7.04 10.61 10.24
N SER A 205 7.76 9.82 11.03
CA SER A 205 8.10 10.16 12.42
C SER A 205 9.59 10.41 12.53
N ILE A 206 9.97 11.53 13.14
CA ILE A 206 11.36 11.90 13.34
C ILE A 206 11.60 12.45 14.75
N VAL A 207 12.76 12.14 15.31
CA VAL A 207 13.19 12.74 16.56
C VAL A 207 13.82 14.11 16.30
N PRO A 208 13.55 15.13 17.15
CA PRO A 208 14.07 16.49 16.92
C PRO A 208 15.58 16.57 16.73
N GLY A 209 16.33 15.73 17.46
CA GLY A 209 17.80 15.68 17.36
C GLY A 209 18.34 15.20 16.02
N ALA A 210 17.54 14.48 15.22
CA ALA A 210 17.94 14.05 13.88
C ALA A 210 17.80 15.18 12.84
N LEU A 211 17.01 16.21 13.14
CA LEU A 211 16.84 17.36 12.26
C LEU A 211 17.96 18.41 12.40
N GLY A 212 18.63 18.48 13.55
CA GLY A 212 19.69 19.46 13.74
C GLY A 212 19.96 19.78 15.20
N ARG A 213 20.94 20.66 15.44
CA ARG A 213 21.39 21.04 16.79
C ARG A 213 20.59 22.21 17.37
N ASP A 214 20.19 23.15 16.55
CA ASP A 214 19.41 24.33 16.92
C ASP A 214 18.13 24.46 16.09
N GLU A 215 17.22 25.32 16.52
CA GLU A 215 15.92 25.48 15.86
C GLU A 215 16.03 25.92 14.38
N PRO A 216 16.88 26.93 14.01
CA PRO A 216 17.02 27.30 12.61
C PRO A 216 17.50 26.15 11.71
N GLN A 217 18.41 25.32 12.20
CA GLN A 217 18.91 24.16 11.46
C GLN A 217 17.82 23.08 11.32
N LYS A 218 17.04 22.84 12.37
CA LYS A 218 15.92 21.88 12.34
C LYS A 218 14.85 22.30 11.35
N GLU A 219 14.47 23.58 11.36
CA GLU A 219 13.49 24.14 10.42
C GLU A 219 13.99 24.03 8.96
N ALA A 220 15.24 24.42 8.70
CA ALA A 220 15.82 24.33 7.37
C ALA A 220 15.90 22.89 6.86
N ASN A 221 16.33 21.96 7.71
CA ASN A 221 16.45 20.55 7.33
C ASN A 221 15.07 19.89 7.12
N LEU A 222 14.08 20.18 7.99
CA LEU A 222 12.73 19.68 7.78
C LEU A 222 12.11 20.23 6.50
N THR A 223 12.26 21.54 6.26
CA THR A 223 11.81 22.18 5.01
C THR A 223 12.46 21.53 3.79
N GLY A 224 13.78 21.32 3.81
CA GLY A 224 14.50 20.67 2.71
C GLY A 224 14.06 19.22 2.46
N LEU A 225 13.73 18.46 3.53
CA LEU A 225 13.18 17.11 3.40
C LEU A 225 11.80 17.12 2.72
N LEU A 226 10.92 18.04 3.14
CA LEU A 226 9.58 18.17 2.57
C LEU A 226 9.64 18.66 1.12
N ASP A 227 10.44 19.68 0.84
CA ASP A 227 10.66 20.18 -0.52
C ASP A 227 11.19 19.08 -1.44
N GLY A 228 12.18 18.30 -0.99
CA GLY A 228 12.71 17.17 -1.74
C GLY A 228 11.64 16.14 -2.04
N TYR A 229 10.84 15.76 -1.04
CA TYR A 229 9.75 14.79 -1.22
C TYR A 229 8.69 15.24 -2.24
N PHE A 230 8.25 16.50 -2.15
CA PHE A 230 7.25 17.05 -3.08
C PHE A 230 7.81 17.30 -4.49
N ASN A 231 9.04 17.71 -4.61
CA ASN A 231 9.71 17.91 -5.91
C ASN A 231 9.91 16.57 -6.67
N GLU A 232 10.10 15.47 -5.93
CA GLU A 232 10.18 14.11 -6.50
C GLU A 232 8.81 13.49 -6.78
N GLY A 233 7.72 14.23 -6.60
CA GLY A 233 6.37 13.81 -6.93
C GLY A 233 5.56 13.27 -5.76
N GLY A 234 6.11 13.29 -4.54
CA GLY A 234 5.35 12.93 -3.34
C GLY A 234 4.11 13.81 -3.16
N HIS A 235 3.03 13.27 -2.65
CA HIS A 235 1.71 13.92 -2.69
C HIS A 235 1.17 14.29 -1.31
N HIS A 236 1.31 13.40 -0.33
CA HIS A 236 0.76 13.57 1.01
C HIS A 236 1.74 12.99 2.04
N ILE A 237 2.07 13.77 3.04
CA ILE A 237 2.93 13.36 4.14
C ILE A 237 2.38 13.85 5.48
N ASN A 238 2.26 12.93 6.45
CA ASN A 238 1.94 13.25 7.85
C ASN A 238 3.24 13.25 8.65
N VAL A 239 3.72 14.43 9.02
CA VAL A 239 4.95 14.56 9.80
C VAL A 239 4.63 14.60 11.28
N THR A 240 5.30 13.74 12.06
CA THR A 240 5.24 13.73 13.51
C THR A 240 6.65 13.88 14.07
N VAL A 241 6.86 14.91 14.87
CA VAL A 241 8.14 15.17 15.55
C VAL A 241 7.97 14.85 17.03
N LEU A 242 8.57 13.76 17.49
CA LEU A 242 8.46 13.26 18.85
C LEU A 242 9.81 12.87 19.41
N ASN A 243 9.97 13.04 20.74
CA ASN A 243 11.14 12.51 21.44
C ASN A 243 11.11 10.96 21.42
N ARG A 244 12.29 10.36 21.47
CA ARG A 244 12.46 8.90 21.38
C ARG A 244 11.71 8.12 22.47
N GLU A 245 11.52 8.73 23.64
CA GLU A 245 10.81 8.12 24.76
C GLU A 245 9.29 8.03 24.54
N VAL A 246 8.76 8.70 23.51
CA VAL A 246 7.34 8.72 23.13
C VAL A 246 7.07 7.82 21.93
N LEU A 247 8.10 7.50 21.14
CA LEU A 247 8.04 6.59 20.01
C LEU A 247 8.20 5.15 20.45
#